data_9ebacfca4fe359485f1210b1d06976a0
#
_entry.id   9ebacfca4fe359485f1210b1d06976a0
#
_cell.length_a   1.000
_cell.length_b   1.000
_cell.length_c   1.000
_cell.angle_alpha   90.00
_cell.angle_beta   90.00
_cell.angle_gamma   90.00
#
_symmetry.space_group_name_H-M   'P 1'
#
loop_
_entity.id
_entity.type
_entity.pdbx_description
1 polymer ?
#
loop_
_entity_poly.entity_id
_entity_poly.type
_entity_poly.pdbx_seq_one_letter_code
_entity_poly.pdbx_strand_id
1 'polypeptide(L)'
;MDWRADFNCGPMEAQHTGGYLWGHIISLCAALHARHIVDIGCGNGALCRELASRGYEVVGCEPNAESLHFAQLGAPGLVFHKLGVDDDPSVIGDQSFDVAIATEVIEHLVKPFNLPHFAKQLLRPGGHLIISTPYHGYLKNLVLALTNKWDAHLSPFWDGGHIKFWSYKTLSQLLNESGFRIVRFIGAGRLPFLWKSMIVVAQKLEASEQLIIGDSPS
;
A
#
# COMPACT_ATOMS: atom_id res chain seq x y z
N MET A 1 8.43 -23.11 0.28
CA MET A 1 9.00 -22.03 1.11
C MET A 1 7.91 -20.98 1.22
N ASP A 2 7.43 -20.70 2.40
CA ASP A 2 6.42 -19.66 2.62
C ASP A 2 7.13 -18.31 2.67
N TRP A 3 7.14 -17.59 1.54
CA TRP A 3 7.73 -16.25 1.40
C TRP A 3 7.12 -15.21 2.37
N ARG A 4 5.99 -15.57 3.01
CA ARG A 4 5.29 -14.73 4.00
C ARG A 4 5.99 -14.71 5.36
N ALA A 5 6.97 -15.59 5.60
CA ALA A 5 7.63 -15.74 6.91
C ALA A 5 8.73 -14.69 7.16
N ASP A 6 9.26 -14.02 6.13
CA ASP A 6 10.50 -13.25 6.23
C ASP A 6 10.33 -11.74 6.48
N PHE A 7 9.07 -11.25 6.57
CA PHE A 7 8.77 -9.85 6.89
C PHE A 7 8.73 -9.63 8.41
N ASN A 8 9.89 -9.57 9.06
CA ASN A 8 9.99 -9.36 10.49
C ASN A 8 10.12 -7.86 10.82
N CYS A 9 9.00 -7.19 11.10
CA CYS A 9 9.02 -5.87 11.74
C CYS A 9 9.18 -6.08 13.25
N GLY A 10 10.25 -5.57 13.85
CA GLY A 10 10.45 -5.59 15.29
C GLY A 10 9.25 -5.06 16.09
N PRO A 11 9.15 -5.40 17.39
CA PRO A 11 7.88 -5.37 18.14
C PRO A 11 7.20 -4.02 18.29
N MET A 12 7.87 -2.90 18.13
CA MET A 12 7.26 -1.56 18.35
C MET A 12 7.80 -0.45 17.45
N GLU A 13 8.76 -0.73 16.58
CA GLU A 13 9.37 0.30 15.74
C GLU A 13 8.53 0.61 14.50
N ALA A 14 8.33 1.90 14.24
CA ALA A 14 7.84 2.33 12.94
C ALA A 14 8.81 1.88 11.85
N GLN A 15 8.31 1.30 10.77
CA GLN A 15 9.15 1.00 9.60
C GLN A 15 9.95 2.23 9.20
N HIS A 16 11.18 2.06 8.69
CA HIS A 16 12.06 3.16 8.23
C HIS A 16 11.38 4.16 7.27
N THR A 17 10.32 3.71 6.60
CA THR A 17 9.51 4.50 5.69
C THR A 17 8.50 5.41 6.41
N GLY A 18 8.11 5.08 7.64
CA GLY A 18 7.12 5.83 8.43
C GLY A 18 7.47 7.31 8.58
N GLY A 19 8.74 7.63 8.81
CA GLY A 19 9.21 9.00 9.04
C GLY A 19 8.98 9.97 7.87
N TYR A 20 8.82 9.48 6.63
CA TYR A 20 8.57 10.36 5.47
C TYR A 20 7.26 10.05 4.72
N LEU A 21 6.59 8.92 5.00
CA LEU A 21 5.33 8.54 4.36
C LEU A 21 4.10 8.93 5.19
N TRP A 22 4.13 8.72 6.51
CA TRP A 22 2.93 8.84 7.35
C TRP A 22 2.31 10.22 7.34
N GLY A 23 3.13 11.29 7.34
CA GLY A 23 2.61 12.65 7.25
C GLY A 23 1.77 12.89 6.00
N HIS A 24 2.19 12.33 4.86
CA HIS A 24 1.43 12.40 3.61
C HIS A 24 0.16 11.57 3.68
N ILE A 25 0.24 10.32 4.19
CA ILE A 25 -0.89 9.40 4.28
C ILE A 25 -1.98 9.98 5.18
N ILE A 26 -1.62 10.45 6.38
CA ILE A 26 -2.54 11.08 7.32
C ILE A 26 -3.22 12.31 6.70
N SER A 27 -2.44 13.17 6.04
CA SER A 27 -2.98 14.34 5.34
C SER A 27 -3.94 13.96 4.21
N LEU A 28 -3.67 12.86 3.49
CA LEU A 28 -4.57 12.33 2.48
C LEU A 28 -5.86 11.79 3.09
N CYS A 29 -5.80 11.02 4.18
CA CYS A 29 -6.98 10.53 4.88
C CYS A 29 -7.88 11.69 5.34
N ALA A 30 -7.28 12.75 5.89
CA ALA A 30 -8.01 13.96 6.29
C ALA A 30 -8.66 14.68 5.09
N ALA A 31 -7.91 14.86 3.99
CA ALA A 31 -8.42 15.50 2.77
C ALA A 31 -9.54 14.71 2.08
N LEU A 32 -9.53 13.37 2.24
CA LEU A 32 -10.56 12.47 1.74
C LEU A 32 -11.74 12.32 2.70
N HIS A 33 -11.73 13.01 3.85
CA HIS A 33 -12.74 12.90 4.90
C HIS A 33 -13.00 11.45 5.34
N ALA A 34 -11.94 10.63 5.36
CA ALA A 34 -12.02 9.24 5.76
C ALA A 34 -12.49 9.11 7.22
N ARG A 35 -13.24 8.05 7.50
CA ARG A 35 -13.59 7.60 8.86
C ARG A 35 -13.16 6.16 9.06
N HIS A 36 -13.52 5.28 8.13
CA HIS A 36 -13.22 3.86 8.16
C HIS A 36 -12.06 3.56 7.21
N ILE A 37 -10.98 3.05 7.77
CA ILE A 37 -9.72 2.80 7.04
C ILE A 37 -9.35 1.32 7.19
N VAL A 38 -8.94 0.67 6.09
CA VAL A 38 -8.28 -0.62 6.13
C VAL A 38 -6.81 -0.47 5.73
N ASP A 39 -5.89 -1.00 6.53
CA ASP A 39 -4.45 -1.04 6.27
C ASP A 39 -4.05 -2.45 5.81
N ILE A 40 -3.73 -2.59 4.54
CA ILE A 40 -3.42 -3.85 3.87
C ILE A 40 -1.90 -4.07 3.88
N GLY A 41 -1.45 -5.14 4.57
CA GLY A 41 -0.03 -5.35 4.87
C GLY A 41 0.42 -4.44 6.02
N CYS A 42 -0.36 -4.40 7.11
CA CYS A 42 -0.15 -3.47 8.21
C CYS A 42 1.11 -3.77 9.08
N GLY A 43 1.78 -4.88 8.83
CA GLY A 43 2.95 -5.30 9.60
C GLY A 43 2.65 -5.41 11.10
N ASN A 44 3.47 -4.74 11.92
CA ASN A 44 3.28 -4.67 13.38
C ASN A 44 2.19 -3.66 13.82
N GLY A 45 1.38 -3.16 12.91
CA GLY A 45 0.27 -2.25 13.20
C GLY A 45 0.66 -0.82 13.61
N ALA A 46 1.88 -0.40 13.36
CA ALA A 46 2.35 0.92 13.79
C ALA A 46 1.57 2.07 13.12
N LEU A 47 1.28 1.98 11.82
CA LEU A 47 0.44 2.96 11.13
C LEU A 47 -1.01 2.90 11.61
N CYS A 48 -1.55 1.69 11.85
CA CYS A 48 -2.90 1.54 12.40
C CYS A 48 -3.05 2.25 13.74
N ARG A 49 -2.07 2.11 14.65
CA ARG A 49 -2.06 2.83 15.93
C ARG A 49 -2.04 4.34 15.77
N GLU A 50 -1.20 4.82 14.87
CA GLU A 50 -1.06 6.26 14.59
C GLU A 50 -2.37 6.84 14.03
N LEU A 51 -3.03 6.14 13.12
CA LEU A 51 -4.32 6.56 12.57
C LEU A 51 -5.42 6.50 13.63
N ALA A 52 -5.49 5.43 14.42
CA ALA A 52 -6.47 5.30 15.49
C ALA A 52 -6.33 6.38 16.58
N SER A 53 -5.10 6.77 16.93
CA SER A 53 -4.83 7.87 17.87
C SER A 53 -5.37 9.23 17.39
N ARG A 54 -5.64 9.36 16.08
CA ARG A 54 -6.23 10.54 15.44
C ARG A 54 -7.74 10.45 15.27
N GLY A 55 -8.37 9.38 15.78
CA GLY A 55 -9.80 9.19 15.76
C GLY A 55 -10.36 8.49 14.52
N TYR A 56 -9.51 7.87 13.68
CA TYR A 56 -9.98 7.01 12.61
C TYR A 56 -10.34 5.61 13.13
N GLU A 57 -11.36 5.01 12.55
CA GLU A 57 -11.71 3.60 12.75
C GLU A 57 -10.85 2.77 11.79
N VAL A 58 -9.94 1.95 12.35
CA VAL A 58 -8.90 1.27 11.55
C VAL A 58 -8.98 -0.23 11.76
N VAL A 59 -8.93 -0.95 10.64
CA VAL A 59 -8.76 -2.41 10.59
C VAL A 59 -7.44 -2.72 9.89
N GLY A 60 -6.62 -3.61 10.46
CA GLY A 60 -5.36 -4.05 9.85
C GLY A 60 -5.47 -5.46 9.27
N CYS A 61 -4.81 -5.70 8.13
CA CYS A 61 -4.65 -7.01 7.50
C CYS A 61 -3.16 -7.32 7.36
N GLU A 62 -2.72 -8.47 7.86
CA GLU A 62 -1.32 -8.89 7.81
C GLU A 62 -1.22 -10.42 7.69
N PRO A 63 -0.58 -10.96 6.64
CA PRO A 63 -0.44 -12.41 6.48
C PRO A 63 0.61 -13.05 7.38
N ASN A 64 1.65 -12.29 7.79
CA ASN A 64 2.70 -12.81 8.67
C ASN A 64 2.20 -12.88 10.10
N ALA A 65 2.23 -14.10 10.68
CA ALA A 65 1.67 -14.36 12.01
C ALA A 65 2.45 -13.65 13.13
N GLU A 66 3.77 -13.47 12.99
CA GLU A 66 4.61 -12.82 14.00
C GLU A 66 4.36 -11.30 14.01
N SER A 67 4.36 -10.67 12.82
CA SER A 67 4.02 -9.25 12.69
C SER A 67 2.63 -8.95 13.22
N LEU A 68 1.66 -9.79 12.87
CA LEU A 68 0.28 -9.70 13.36
C LEU A 68 0.20 -9.82 14.89
N HIS A 69 0.97 -10.73 15.49
CA HIS A 69 1.03 -10.87 16.94
C HIS A 69 1.53 -9.58 17.61
N PHE A 70 2.58 -8.95 17.06
CA PHE A 70 3.04 -7.66 17.56
C PHE A 70 2.00 -6.54 17.36
N ALA A 71 1.26 -6.55 16.25
CA ALA A 71 0.18 -5.59 16.03
C ALA A 71 -0.90 -5.70 17.11
N GLN A 72 -1.35 -6.92 17.41
CA GLN A 72 -2.35 -7.21 18.43
C GLN A 72 -1.87 -6.85 19.84
N LEU A 73 -0.62 -7.14 20.19
CA LEU A 73 -0.04 -6.75 21.47
C LEU A 73 0.10 -5.25 21.62
N GLY A 74 0.49 -4.56 20.54
CA GLY A 74 0.70 -3.11 20.54
C GLY A 74 -0.58 -2.29 20.54
N ALA A 75 -1.72 -2.87 20.11
CA ALA A 75 -3.02 -2.21 20.02
C ALA A 75 -4.18 -3.16 20.29
N PRO A 76 -4.37 -3.62 21.53
CA PRO A 76 -5.39 -4.63 21.86
C PRO A 76 -6.83 -4.16 21.61
N GLY A 77 -7.05 -2.87 21.40
CA GLY A 77 -8.35 -2.29 21.06
C GLY A 77 -8.66 -2.18 19.57
N LEU A 78 -7.68 -2.52 18.69
CA LEU A 78 -7.87 -2.50 17.25
C LEU A 78 -8.16 -3.91 16.71
N VAL A 79 -8.86 -3.95 15.57
CA VAL A 79 -9.16 -5.21 14.88
C VAL A 79 -8.06 -5.50 13.87
N PHE A 80 -7.49 -6.71 13.97
CA PHE A 80 -6.49 -7.20 13.03
C PHE A 80 -6.88 -8.57 12.50
N HIS A 81 -6.79 -8.76 11.18
CA HIS A 81 -7.05 -10.03 10.50
C HIS A 81 -5.77 -10.63 9.94
N LYS A 82 -5.61 -11.95 10.11
CA LYS A 82 -4.54 -12.68 9.43
C LYS A 82 -4.94 -12.95 7.98
N LEU A 83 -4.71 -11.97 7.13
CA LEU A 83 -5.07 -12.01 5.71
C LEU A 83 -3.99 -11.37 4.86
N GLY A 84 -3.65 -12.04 3.76
CA GLY A 84 -2.89 -11.48 2.66
C GLY A 84 -3.81 -11.14 1.47
N VAL A 85 -3.27 -10.49 0.47
CA VAL A 85 -4.02 -10.11 -0.74
C VAL A 85 -4.46 -11.29 -1.64
N ASP A 86 -3.96 -12.49 -1.36
CA ASP A 86 -4.36 -13.73 -2.02
C ASP A 86 -5.55 -14.42 -1.31
N ASP A 87 -5.93 -13.95 -0.12
CA ASP A 87 -7.01 -14.51 0.69
C ASP A 87 -8.35 -13.83 0.37
N ASP A 88 -9.46 -14.41 0.84
CA ASP A 88 -10.80 -13.84 0.66
C ASP A 88 -11.04 -12.70 1.67
N PRO A 89 -11.25 -11.44 1.23
CA PRO A 89 -11.51 -10.32 2.12
C PRO A 89 -12.91 -10.33 2.77
N SER A 90 -13.82 -11.20 2.36
CA SER A 90 -15.21 -11.24 2.86
C SER A 90 -15.29 -11.44 4.39
N VAL A 91 -14.27 -12.03 5.00
CA VAL A 91 -14.17 -12.20 6.45
C VAL A 91 -14.06 -10.89 7.23
N ILE A 92 -13.70 -9.77 6.56
CA ILE A 92 -13.61 -8.44 7.17
C ILE A 92 -15.00 -7.79 7.22
N GLY A 93 -15.92 -8.22 6.34
CA GLY A 93 -17.25 -7.66 6.16
C GLY A 93 -17.44 -7.00 4.79
N ASP A 94 -18.61 -6.40 4.63
CA ASP A 94 -19.02 -5.77 3.38
C ASP A 94 -18.27 -4.45 3.10
N GLN A 95 -18.42 -3.96 1.87
CA GLN A 95 -17.81 -2.71 1.35
C GLN A 95 -18.19 -1.49 2.20
N SER A 96 -17.36 -1.17 3.17
CA SER A 96 -17.64 -0.10 4.15
C SER A 96 -16.50 0.90 4.32
N PHE A 97 -15.30 0.59 3.80
CA PHE A 97 -14.13 1.44 4.01
C PHE A 97 -14.11 2.63 3.04
N ASP A 98 -13.82 3.82 3.59
CA ASP A 98 -13.59 5.04 2.82
C ASP A 98 -12.26 4.99 2.11
N VAL A 99 -11.24 4.47 2.81
CA VAL A 99 -9.86 4.40 2.33
C VAL A 99 -9.25 3.03 2.65
N ALA A 100 -8.63 2.43 1.64
CA ALA A 100 -7.69 1.33 1.80
C ALA A 100 -6.27 1.87 1.64
N ILE A 101 -5.37 1.49 2.53
CA ILE A 101 -3.95 1.88 2.52
C ILE A 101 -3.12 0.62 2.28
N ALA A 102 -2.07 0.74 1.46
CA ALA A 102 -1.06 -0.29 1.31
C ALA A 102 0.32 0.37 1.18
N THR A 103 1.08 0.39 2.27
CA THR A 103 2.39 1.04 2.33
C THR A 103 3.51 0.06 2.12
N GLU A 104 4.28 0.23 1.02
CA GLU A 104 5.45 -0.61 0.71
C GLU A 104 5.08 -2.11 0.70
N VAL A 105 3.99 -2.46 -0.01
CA VAL A 105 3.46 -3.83 -0.12
C VAL A 105 3.58 -4.37 -1.54
N ILE A 106 3.17 -3.58 -2.53
CA ILE A 106 2.98 -4.05 -3.91
C ILE A 106 4.26 -4.54 -4.58
N GLU A 107 5.42 -4.03 -4.18
CA GLU A 107 6.75 -4.44 -4.67
C GLU A 107 7.15 -5.86 -4.26
N HIS A 108 6.50 -6.41 -3.24
CA HIS A 108 6.75 -7.75 -2.71
C HIS A 108 5.79 -8.81 -3.29
N LEU A 109 4.77 -8.37 -4.04
CA LEU A 109 3.73 -9.28 -4.51
C LEU A 109 4.11 -9.98 -5.81
N VAL A 110 4.02 -11.32 -5.82
CA VAL A 110 4.16 -12.13 -7.05
C VAL A 110 3.01 -11.79 -8.01
N LYS A 111 1.79 -11.67 -7.48
CA LYS A 111 0.56 -11.34 -8.23
C LYS A 111 0.07 -9.94 -7.83
N PRO A 112 0.65 -8.86 -8.39
CA PRO A 112 0.37 -7.50 -7.93
C PRO A 112 -1.07 -7.03 -8.20
N PHE A 113 -1.79 -7.62 -9.17
CA PHE A 113 -3.20 -7.32 -9.40
C PHE A 113 -4.10 -7.72 -8.24
N ASN A 114 -3.67 -8.67 -7.39
CA ASN A 114 -4.47 -9.09 -6.24
C ASN A 114 -4.66 -7.97 -5.22
N LEU A 115 -3.68 -7.07 -5.06
CA LEU A 115 -3.80 -5.95 -4.13
C LEU A 115 -4.95 -4.99 -4.46
N PRO A 116 -5.05 -4.40 -5.66
CA PRO A 116 -6.19 -3.56 -5.98
C PRO A 116 -7.51 -4.34 -6.05
N HIS A 117 -7.51 -5.61 -6.44
CA HIS A 117 -8.72 -6.45 -6.42
C HIS A 117 -9.21 -6.69 -4.99
N PHE A 118 -8.32 -6.98 -4.05
CA PHE A 118 -8.62 -7.13 -2.63
C PHE A 118 -9.18 -5.81 -2.05
N ALA A 119 -8.47 -4.70 -2.28
CA ALA A 119 -8.91 -3.38 -1.83
C ALA A 119 -10.28 -2.99 -2.41
N LYS A 120 -10.53 -3.31 -3.69
CA LYS A 120 -11.80 -3.00 -4.36
C LYS A 120 -13.01 -3.67 -3.72
N GLN A 121 -12.83 -4.88 -3.15
CA GLN A 121 -13.90 -5.59 -2.46
C GLN A 121 -14.24 -4.95 -1.11
N LEU A 122 -13.29 -4.32 -0.43
CA LEU A 122 -13.46 -3.68 0.87
C LEU A 122 -13.93 -2.22 0.77
N LEU A 123 -13.54 -1.53 -0.28
CA LEU A 123 -13.87 -0.12 -0.48
C LEU A 123 -15.34 0.07 -0.87
N ARG A 124 -16.01 1.04 -0.26
CA ARG A 124 -17.30 1.52 -0.72
C ARG A 124 -17.22 2.08 -2.15
N PRO A 125 -18.33 2.21 -2.87
CA PRO A 125 -18.36 2.97 -4.13
C PRO A 125 -17.75 4.37 -3.95
N GLY A 126 -16.86 4.77 -4.88
CA GLY A 126 -16.15 6.05 -4.78
C GLY A 126 -15.07 6.11 -3.70
N GLY A 127 -14.82 5.04 -2.95
CA GLY A 127 -13.73 4.95 -1.97
C GLY A 127 -12.35 5.02 -2.62
N HIS A 128 -11.30 5.21 -1.81
CA HIS A 128 -9.96 5.47 -2.32
C HIS A 128 -8.95 4.43 -1.87
N LEU A 129 -8.04 4.08 -2.77
CA LEU A 129 -6.88 3.26 -2.49
C LEU A 129 -5.63 4.14 -2.49
N ILE A 130 -4.89 4.14 -1.39
CA ILE A 130 -3.59 4.83 -1.23
C ILE A 130 -2.51 3.77 -1.25
N ILE A 131 -1.64 3.78 -2.26
CA ILE A 131 -0.50 2.86 -2.35
C ILE A 131 0.78 3.65 -2.27
N SER A 132 1.73 3.21 -1.43
CA SER A 132 3.12 3.62 -1.57
C SER A 132 3.99 2.45 -2.02
N THR A 133 5.07 2.77 -2.74
CA THR A 133 6.09 1.82 -3.18
C THR A 133 7.37 2.58 -3.51
N PRO A 134 8.56 1.95 -3.49
CA PRO A 134 9.80 2.59 -3.92
C PRO A 134 9.67 3.19 -5.32
N TYR A 135 10.09 4.45 -5.46
CA TYR A 135 10.01 5.16 -6.73
C TYR A 135 11.13 4.72 -7.69
N HIS A 136 10.78 4.22 -8.87
CA HIS A 136 11.70 3.84 -9.93
C HIS A 136 11.49 4.69 -11.20
N GLY A 137 11.73 6.01 -11.07
CA GLY A 137 11.72 6.92 -12.21
C GLY A 137 13.05 6.96 -12.96
N TYR A 138 13.01 7.43 -14.20
CA TYR A 138 14.15 7.45 -15.10
C TYR A 138 15.41 8.10 -14.48
N LEU A 139 15.27 9.32 -13.94
CA LEU A 139 16.43 10.05 -13.40
C LEU A 139 17.04 9.34 -12.20
N LYS A 140 16.23 8.82 -11.26
CA LYS A 140 16.72 8.05 -10.12
C LYS A 140 17.47 6.81 -10.58
N ASN A 141 16.92 6.06 -11.55
CA ASN A 141 17.55 4.85 -12.07
C ASN A 141 18.88 5.17 -12.78
N LEU A 142 18.94 6.27 -13.54
CA LEU A 142 20.16 6.73 -14.18
C LEU A 142 21.24 7.08 -13.14
N VAL A 143 20.88 7.80 -12.07
CA VAL A 143 21.81 8.12 -10.97
C VAL A 143 22.31 6.85 -10.28
N LEU A 144 21.45 5.86 -10.02
CA LEU A 144 21.87 4.59 -9.43
C LEU A 144 22.87 3.85 -10.32
N ALA A 145 22.63 3.84 -11.64
CA ALA A 145 23.53 3.22 -12.61
C ALA A 145 24.89 3.94 -12.69
N LEU A 146 24.89 5.28 -12.82
CA LEU A 146 26.09 6.10 -12.90
C LEU A 146 26.95 6.05 -11.63
N THR A 147 26.32 5.89 -10.46
CA THR A 147 27.01 5.83 -9.17
C THR A 147 27.31 4.42 -8.69
N ASN A 148 27.02 3.40 -9.51
CA ASN A 148 27.21 1.97 -9.18
C ASN A 148 26.56 1.57 -7.83
N LYS A 149 25.31 2.06 -7.58
CA LYS A 149 24.59 1.83 -6.31
C LYS A 149 23.43 0.86 -6.42
N TRP A 150 23.35 0.08 -7.50
CA TRP A 150 22.28 -0.88 -7.70
C TRP A 150 22.25 -1.96 -6.61
N ASP A 151 23.40 -2.57 -6.29
CA ASP A 151 23.46 -3.65 -5.31
C ASP A 151 22.99 -3.20 -3.92
N ALA A 152 23.43 -2.00 -3.50
CA ALA A 152 23.00 -1.41 -2.24
C ALA A 152 21.52 -1.01 -2.24
N HIS A 153 20.95 -0.72 -3.42
CA HIS A 153 19.55 -0.32 -3.54
C HIS A 153 18.60 -1.53 -3.62
N LEU A 154 19.02 -2.59 -4.28
CA LEU A 154 18.19 -3.78 -4.50
C LEU A 154 18.25 -4.77 -3.33
N SER A 155 19.34 -4.73 -2.51
CA SER A 155 19.54 -5.64 -1.38
C SER A 155 19.31 -7.12 -1.77
N PRO A 156 20.07 -7.68 -2.72
CA PRO A 156 19.78 -8.98 -3.35
C PRO A 156 19.82 -10.17 -2.39
N PHE A 157 20.42 -10.00 -1.19
CA PHE A 157 20.49 -11.03 -0.16
C PHE A 157 19.33 -10.97 0.85
N TRP A 158 18.39 -10.03 0.66
CA TRP A 158 17.23 -9.92 1.54
C TRP A 158 16.13 -10.86 1.07
N ASP A 159 15.89 -11.94 1.83
CA ASP A 159 14.77 -12.85 1.61
C ASP A 159 13.45 -12.09 1.79
N GLY A 160 12.52 -12.24 0.83
CA GLY A 160 11.28 -11.43 0.80
C GLY A 160 11.47 -9.99 0.32
N GLY A 161 12.64 -9.63 -0.21
CA GLY A 161 12.95 -8.31 -0.75
C GLY A 161 12.06 -7.88 -1.93
N HIS A 162 12.40 -6.75 -2.53
CA HIS A 162 11.62 -6.20 -3.64
C HIS A 162 11.76 -7.06 -4.90
N ILE A 163 10.66 -7.66 -5.37
CA ILE A 163 10.61 -8.46 -6.60
C ILE A 163 9.99 -7.71 -7.78
N LYS A 164 9.36 -6.55 -7.53
CA LYS A 164 8.77 -5.67 -8.54
C LYS A 164 9.31 -4.26 -8.39
N PHE A 165 9.53 -3.60 -9.53
CA PHE A 165 10.02 -2.22 -9.59
C PHE A 165 9.01 -1.36 -10.33
N TRP A 166 8.41 -0.41 -9.60
CA TRP A 166 7.29 0.36 -10.10
C TRP A 166 7.73 1.76 -10.53
N SER A 167 7.40 2.14 -11.76
CA SER A 167 7.31 3.53 -12.17
C SER A 167 5.88 4.04 -11.96
N TYR A 168 5.71 5.35 -11.95
CA TYR A 168 4.35 5.93 -11.93
C TYR A 168 3.49 5.39 -13.09
N LYS A 169 4.06 5.25 -14.29
CA LYS A 169 3.36 4.75 -15.47
C LYS A 169 2.83 3.33 -15.27
N THR A 170 3.70 2.40 -14.82
CA THR A 170 3.32 0.98 -14.69
C THR A 170 2.35 0.75 -13.53
N LEU A 171 2.51 1.48 -12.41
CA LEU A 171 1.57 1.40 -11.29
C LEU A 171 0.21 1.99 -11.67
N SER A 172 0.18 3.14 -12.37
CA SER A 172 -1.07 3.75 -12.85
C SER A 172 -1.80 2.83 -13.82
N GLN A 173 -1.08 2.17 -14.74
CA GLN A 173 -1.67 1.21 -15.66
C GLN A 173 -2.33 0.06 -14.90
N LEU A 174 -1.63 -0.57 -13.97
CA LEU A 174 -2.17 -1.66 -13.14
C LEU A 174 -3.45 -1.24 -12.42
N LEU A 175 -3.47 -0.04 -11.82
CA LEU A 175 -4.63 0.46 -11.08
C LEU A 175 -5.81 0.75 -12.01
N ASN A 176 -5.56 1.37 -13.17
CA ASN A 176 -6.61 1.63 -14.17
C ASN A 176 -7.23 0.32 -14.69
N GLU A 177 -6.41 -0.68 -15.02
CA GLU A 177 -6.89 -2.01 -15.45
C GLU A 177 -7.66 -2.74 -14.34
N SER A 178 -7.41 -2.41 -13.07
CA SER A 178 -8.14 -2.95 -11.91
C SER A 178 -9.44 -2.20 -11.60
N GLY A 179 -9.81 -1.18 -12.40
CA GLY A 179 -11.03 -0.40 -12.21
C GLY A 179 -10.92 0.73 -11.19
N PHE A 180 -9.74 1.33 -11.11
CA PHE A 180 -9.48 2.55 -10.34
C PHE A 180 -9.10 3.70 -11.30
N ARG A 181 -9.41 4.93 -10.89
CA ARG A 181 -8.95 6.15 -11.55
C ARG A 181 -7.91 6.85 -10.68
N ILE A 182 -6.75 7.16 -11.24
CA ILE A 182 -5.72 7.90 -10.51
C ILE A 182 -6.18 9.33 -10.25
N VAL A 183 -6.15 9.75 -8.99
CA VAL A 183 -6.57 11.09 -8.58
C VAL A 183 -5.41 11.94 -8.05
N ARG A 184 -4.33 11.31 -7.56
CA ARG A 184 -3.18 12.05 -7.05
C ARG A 184 -1.90 11.24 -7.10
N PHE A 185 -0.77 11.95 -7.31
CA PHE A 185 0.60 11.46 -7.19
C PHE A 185 1.39 12.34 -6.23
N ILE A 186 2.19 11.72 -5.35
CA ILE A 186 3.11 12.42 -4.45
C ILE A 186 4.44 11.66 -4.45
N GLY A 187 5.54 12.39 -4.70
CA GLY A 187 6.88 11.85 -4.46
C GLY A 187 7.33 12.17 -3.03
N ALA A 188 7.91 11.19 -2.34
CA ALA A 188 8.25 11.30 -0.93
C ALA A 188 9.72 10.98 -0.62
N GLY A 189 10.28 11.63 0.38
CA GLY A 189 11.53 11.25 1.04
C GLY A 189 12.83 11.86 0.51
N ARG A 190 12.85 12.58 -0.60
CA ARG A 190 14.03 13.28 -1.18
C ARG A 190 13.59 14.41 -2.12
N LEU A 191 14.55 14.96 -2.87
CA LEU A 191 14.32 15.96 -3.91
C LEU A 191 13.46 15.41 -5.06
N PRO A 192 12.77 16.28 -5.82
CA PRO A 192 11.99 15.90 -6.97
C PRO A 192 12.75 14.99 -7.96
N PHE A 193 12.06 13.97 -8.47
CA PHE A 193 12.57 12.91 -9.37
C PHE A 193 13.65 11.98 -8.78
N LEU A 194 14.13 12.25 -7.56
CA LEU A 194 15.03 11.39 -6.79
C LEU A 194 14.36 10.82 -5.53
N TRP A 195 13.04 10.83 -5.45
CA TRP A 195 12.26 10.36 -4.31
C TRP A 195 12.66 8.95 -3.85
N LYS A 196 12.53 8.70 -2.56
CA LYS A 196 12.66 7.34 -2.02
C LYS A 196 11.50 6.49 -2.46
N SER A 197 10.29 6.98 -2.19
CA SER A 197 9.03 6.32 -2.53
C SER A 197 8.10 7.26 -3.29
N MET A 198 7.12 6.69 -3.95
CA MET A 198 5.97 7.40 -4.50
C MET A 198 4.70 6.96 -3.78
N ILE A 199 3.75 7.88 -3.67
CA ILE A 199 2.40 7.61 -3.19
C ILE A 199 1.44 7.89 -4.34
N VAL A 200 0.60 6.92 -4.65
CA VAL A 200 -0.47 7.04 -5.65
C VAL A 200 -1.80 6.89 -4.94
N VAL A 201 -2.69 7.85 -5.16
CA VAL A 201 -4.08 7.79 -4.70
C VAL A 201 -4.97 7.50 -5.89
N ALA A 202 -5.76 6.46 -5.78
CA ALA A 202 -6.68 6.03 -6.82
C ALA A 202 -8.10 5.85 -6.27
N GLN A 203 -9.10 6.33 -7.02
CA GLN A 203 -10.51 6.21 -6.65
C GLN A 203 -11.13 4.99 -7.31
N LYS A 204 -11.86 4.19 -6.55
CA LYS A 204 -12.65 3.08 -7.06
C LYS A 204 -13.74 3.62 -7.99
N LEU A 205 -13.74 3.14 -9.25
CA LEU A 205 -14.77 3.49 -10.22
C LEU A 205 -16.10 2.80 -9.88
N GLU A 206 -17.18 3.50 -10.10
CA GLU A 206 -18.52 2.94 -10.02
C GLU A 206 -18.79 2.01 -11.23
N ALA A 207 -19.73 1.09 -11.08
CA ALA A 207 -20.05 0.11 -12.12
C ALA A 207 -20.45 0.79 -13.46
N SER A 208 -21.12 1.93 -13.42
CA SER A 208 -21.49 2.74 -14.58
C SER A 208 -20.29 3.36 -15.31
N GLU A 209 -19.23 3.73 -14.58
CA GLU A 209 -18.01 4.32 -15.15
C GLU A 209 -17.11 3.26 -15.80
N GLN A 210 -17.16 2.01 -15.31
CA GLN A 210 -16.36 0.89 -15.85
C GLN A 210 -16.81 0.48 -17.25
N LEU A 211 -18.10 0.59 -17.55
CA LEU A 211 -18.66 0.27 -18.88
C LEU A 211 -18.18 1.25 -19.97
N ILE A 212 -17.96 2.51 -19.63
CA ILE A 212 -17.52 3.55 -20.56
C ILE A 212 -16.05 3.40 -20.97
N ILE A 213 -15.21 2.88 -20.06
CA ILE A 213 -13.76 2.71 -20.30
C ILE A 213 -13.49 1.43 -21.11
N GLY A 214 -14.33 0.39 -20.97
CA GLY A 214 -14.22 -0.88 -21.72
C GLY A 214 -14.54 -0.79 -23.20
N ASP A 215 -15.26 0.25 -23.65
CA ASP A 215 -15.69 0.46 -25.03
C ASP A 215 -14.78 1.39 -25.84
N SER A 216 -13.66 1.85 -25.29
CA SER A 216 -12.69 2.67 -26.04
C SER A 216 -11.80 1.74 -26.87
N PRO A 217 -11.84 1.78 -28.22
CA PRO A 217 -10.99 0.96 -29.08
C PRO A 217 -9.52 1.36 -28.89
N SER A 218 -8.68 0.35 -28.72
CA SER A 218 -7.21 0.40 -28.65
C SER A 218 -6.54 0.98 -29.90
#